data_f03381504f123507c2395474b16f36b3
#
_entry.id   f03381504f123507c2395474b16f36b3
#
_cell.length_a   1.000
_cell.length_b   1.000
_cell.length_c   1.000
_cell.angle_alpha   90.00
_cell.angle_beta   90.00
_cell.angle_gamma   90.00
#
_symmetry.space_group_name_H-M   'P 1'
#
loop_
_entity.id
_entity.type
_entity.pdbx_description
1 polymer ?
#
loop_
_entity_poly.entity_id
_entity_poly.type
_entity_poly.pdbx_seq_one_letter_code
_entity_poly.pdbx_strand_id
1 'polypeptide(L)'
;MIKCKIEKCFAREILDSRGIPTVEATVVLQDGTIGIASVPSGASTGSFEAHEKRDGNRVRYMGKGVSECVTAAKEVFSPLLSGKDPTRQREIDALLRETDGTSDKSTFGANLILALSMAVARASANAYHLPLYRYIGGNAADRLPIPMMNILNGGAHASNNVEIQEFMIVPVGASSFSEAMQMGSEIYHTLKKLLISNGYGTAVGDEGGFAPSLGSDEEALDLLVDAINTAGYDTRTVRLALDAAASEWHLENGIYRLPKRGSEKTREDLLAYWKRLASLYPLLSIEDGLDEEDFEGWRNLTEAIGKTTMLVGDDLFVTSTDRIRKGISLGAANAVLVKPNQIGTLTETLDLIHLAREHGYRHILSHRSGETEDTSISDLAIATGAAFIKAGAPCRSERVAKYNRLLRIEASLGGHSRFGVDSLRSAEAAPEEVRMQM
;
A
#
# COMPACT_ATOMS: atom_id res chain seq x y z
N MET A 1 21.95 -24.47 -12.21
CA MET A 1 20.49 -24.51 -12.37
C MET A 1 19.94 -25.39 -11.26
N ILE A 2 19.06 -24.87 -10.41
CA ILE A 2 18.31 -25.67 -9.46
C ILE A 2 17.44 -26.63 -10.28
N LYS A 3 17.67 -27.94 -10.12
CA LYS A 3 16.86 -28.97 -10.78
C LYS A 3 15.62 -29.31 -9.96
N CYS A 4 15.28 -28.50 -8.96
CA CYS A 4 14.22 -28.77 -8.03
C CYS A 4 12.88 -28.25 -8.56
N LYS A 5 11.92 -29.15 -8.72
CA LYS A 5 10.57 -28.86 -9.19
C LYS A 5 9.61 -28.73 -8.02
N ILE A 6 8.46 -28.15 -8.24
CA ILE A 6 7.37 -28.14 -7.29
C ILE A 6 6.92 -29.60 -7.07
N GLU A 7 6.92 -30.06 -5.82
CA GLU A 7 6.36 -31.35 -5.43
C GLU A 7 4.86 -31.23 -5.23
N LYS A 8 4.45 -30.26 -4.39
CA LYS A 8 3.05 -30.02 -4.04
C LYS A 8 2.84 -28.61 -3.55
N CYS A 9 1.59 -28.18 -3.54
CA CYS A 9 1.17 -26.99 -2.79
C CYS A 9 -0.10 -27.28 -1.98
N PHE A 10 -0.34 -26.48 -0.98
CA PHE A 10 -1.57 -26.49 -0.19
C PHE A 10 -1.79 -25.12 0.43
N ALA A 11 -2.99 -24.85 0.86
CA ALA A 11 -3.32 -23.65 1.60
C ALA A 11 -3.92 -23.99 2.97
N ARG A 12 -3.96 -22.99 3.83
CA ARG A 12 -4.69 -23.04 5.10
C ARG A 12 -5.40 -21.71 5.32
N GLU A 13 -6.41 -21.77 6.14
CA GLU A 13 -7.08 -20.60 6.65
C GLU A 13 -6.31 -20.10 7.87
N ILE A 14 -5.98 -18.80 7.87
CA ILE A 14 -5.42 -18.06 9.01
C ILE A 14 -6.29 -16.86 9.30
N LEU A 15 -6.05 -16.15 10.39
CA LEU A 15 -6.76 -14.91 10.71
C LEU A 15 -5.93 -13.69 10.35
N ASP A 16 -6.58 -12.68 9.77
CA ASP A 16 -6.00 -11.35 9.59
C ASP A 16 -6.00 -10.54 10.91
N SER A 17 -5.46 -9.33 10.88
CA SER A 17 -5.38 -8.43 12.04
C SER A 17 -6.73 -7.99 12.60
N ARG A 18 -7.82 -8.25 11.88
CA ARG A 18 -9.21 -7.98 12.30
C ARG A 18 -9.92 -9.25 12.81
N GLY A 19 -9.22 -10.39 12.86
CA GLY A 19 -9.81 -11.68 13.22
C GLY A 19 -10.69 -12.28 12.11
N ILE A 20 -10.55 -11.83 10.87
CA ILE A 20 -11.27 -12.34 9.70
C ILE A 20 -10.36 -13.37 9.00
N PRO A 21 -10.91 -14.52 8.55
CA PRO A 21 -10.14 -15.51 7.81
C PRO A 21 -9.51 -14.97 6.55
N THR A 22 -8.29 -15.41 6.27
CA THR A 22 -7.60 -15.20 5.00
C THR A 22 -6.77 -16.42 4.62
N VAL A 23 -6.13 -16.40 3.45
CA VAL A 23 -5.41 -17.52 2.87
C VAL A 23 -3.91 -17.43 3.13
N GLU A 24 -3.33 -18.51 3.64
CA GLU A 24 -1.89 -18.76 3.62
C GLU A 24 -1.61 -19.97 2.73
N ALA A 25 -0.76 -19.79 1.70
CA ALA A 25 -0.33 -20.88 0.83
C ALA A 25 1.08 -21.35 1.17
N THR A 26 1.32 -22.64 1.00
CA THR A 26 2.63 -23.29 1.13
C THR A 26 2.94 -24.05 -0.16
N VAL A 27 4.11 -23.79 -0.71
CA VAL A 27 4.68 -24.52 -1.85
C VAL A 27 5.89 -25.29 -1.35
N VAL A 28 5.94 -26.59 -1.65
CA VAL A 28 7.03 -27.50 -1.28
C VAL A 28 7.72 -27.95 -2.55
N LEU A 29 9.04 -27.84 -2.58
CA LEU A 29 9.87 -28.33 -3.68
C LEU A 29 10.36 -29.76 -3.40
N GLN A 30 10.80 -30.47 -4.43
CA GLN A 30 11.24 -31.88 -4.35
C GLN A 30 12.43 -32.11 -3.41
N ASP A 31 13.22 -31.09 -3.11
CA ASP A 31 14.34 -31.17 -2.14
C ASP A 31 13.89 -30.82 -0.70
N GLY A 32 12.61 -30.59 -0.48
CA GLY A 32 12.06 -30.20 0.80
C GLY A 32 12.08 -28.70 1.07
N THR A 33 12.60 -27.87 0.15
CA THR A 33 12.54 -26.41 0.28
C THR A 33 11.09 -25.94 0.28
N ILE A 34 10.78 -24.99 1.18
CA ILE A 34 9.41 -24.50 1.39
C ILE A 34 9.35 -22.98 1.12
N GLY A 35 8.30 -22.54 0.45
CA GLY A 35 7.88 -21.16 0.37
C GLY A 35 6.48 -20.99 0.96
N ILE A 36 6.28 -19.96 1.79
CA ILE A 36 5.00 -19.66 2.43
C ILE A 36 4.66 -18.20 2.16
N ALA A 37 3.41 -17.93 1.84
CA ALA A 37 2.91 -16.56 1.69
C ALA A 37 1.48 -16.46 2.19
N SER A 38 1.20 -15.38 2.93
CA SER A 38 -0.13 -15.04 3.42
C SER A 38 -0.61 -13.76 2.74
N VAL A 39 -1.88 -13.68 2.44
CA VAL A 39 -2.44 -12.53 1.73
C VAL A 39 -3.30 -11.66 2.64
N PRO A 40 -3.24 -10.33 2.48
CA PRO A 40 -4.08 -9.40 3.21
C PRO A 40 -5.50 -9.32 2.62
N SER A 41 -6.40 -8.61 3.32
CA SER A 41 -7.78 -8.34 2.89
C SER A 41 -8.14 -6.87 3.11
N GLY A 42 -8.79 -6.22 2.15
CA GLY A 42 -9.25 -4.84 2.29
C GLY A 42 -10.49 -4.70 3.18
N ALA A 43 -10.67 -3.51 3.79
CA ALA A 43 -11.95 -3.11 4.39
C ALA A 43 -12.81 -2.37 3.36
N SER A 44 -12.27 -1.35 2.71
CA SER A 44 -12.77 -0.74 1.49
C SER A 44 -12.10 -1.41 0.29
N THR A 45 -12.82 -1.55 -0.81
CA THR A 45 -12.32 -2.14 -2.05
C THR A 45 -12.79 -1.31 -3.23
N GLY A 46 -11.87 -0.91 -4.12
CA GLY A 46 -12.21 -0.29 -5.40
C GLY A 46 -13.08 -1.22 -6.25
N SER A 47 -14.00 -0.66 -7.00
CA SER A 47 -14.99 -1.43 -7.78
C SER A 47 -14.37 -2.35 -8.83
N PHE A 48 -13.12 -2.11 -9.20
CA PHE A 48 -12.39 -2.84 -10.23
C PHE A 48 -11.29 -3.76 -9.68
N GLU A 49 -11.24 -3.97 -8.36
CA GLU A 49 -10.30 -4.94 -7.77
C GLU A 49 -10.63 -6.37 -8.19
N ALA A 50 -9.60 -7.21 -8.28
CA ALA A 50 -9.79 -8.64 -8.46
C ALA A 50 -10.55 -9.26 -7.27
N HIS A 51 -11.39 -10.24 -7.57
CA HIS A 51 -12.36 -10.80 -6.62
C HIS A 51 -11.68 -11.58 -5.49
N GLU A 52 -11.96 -11.19 -4.25
CA GLU A 52 -11.60 -11.95 -3.07
C GLU A 52 -12.66 -13.03 -2.77
N LYS A 53 -12.29 -14.31 -2.93
CA LYS A 53 -13.21 -15.44 -2.74
C LYS A 53 -13.53 -15.65 -1.27
N ARG A 54 -14.83 -15.75 -0.96
CA ARG A 54 -15.37 -16.05 0.36
C ARG A 54 -16.40 -17.17 0.27
N ASP A 55 -16.46 -18.03 1.29
CA ASP A 55 -17.33 -19.22 1.29
C ASP A 55 -18.84 -18.86 1.28
N GLY A 56 -19.22 -17.67 1.75
CA GLY A 56 -20.62 -17.25 1.84
C GLY A 56 -21.46 -17.99 2.90
N ASN A 57 -20.91 -19.03 3.53
CA ASN A 57 -21.58 -19.80 4.57
C ASN A 57 -21.66 -19.02 5.88
N ARG A 58 -22.84 -18.44 6.15
CA ARG A 58 -23.09 -17.55 7.32
C ARG A 58 -22.89 -18.25 8.67
N VAL A 59 -22.95 -19.58 8.74
CA VAL A 59 -22.74 -20.35 9.97
C VAL A 59 -21.27 -20.34 10.39
N ARG A 60 -20.36 -20.18 9.43
CA ARG A 60 -18.92 -20.17 9.66
C ARG A 60 -18.36 -18.79 9.33
N TYR A 61 -17.72 -18.14 10.31
CA TYR A 61 -17.13 -16.80 10.17
C TYR A 61 -18.06 -15.75 9.52
N MET A 62 -19.36 -15.86 9.77
CA MET A 62 -20.38 -14.93 9.21
C MET A 62 -20.34 -14.85 7.67
N GLY A 63 -19.94 -15.95 7.00
CA GLY A 63 -19.80 -16.01 5.55
C GLY A 63 -18.42 -15.64 5.01
N LYS A 64 -17.50 -15.19 5.87
CA LYS A 64 -16.16 -14.72 5.47
C LYS A 64 -15.08 -15.80 5.49
N GLY A 65 -15.44 -17.08 5.64
CA GLY A 65 -14.51 -18.22 5.55
C GLY A 65 -13.85 -18.34 4.18
N VAL A 66 -12.74 -19.09 4.09
CA VAL A 66 -11.97 -19.34 2.85
C VAL A 66 -11.68 -20.82 2.63
N SER A 67 -12.55 -21.69 3.13
CA SER A 67 -12.40 -23.15 3.03
C SER A 67 -12.46 -23.67 1.58
N GLU A 68 -13.22 -23.00 0.70
CA GLU A 68 -13.24 -23.31 -0.74
C GLU A 68 -11.85 -23.05 -1.38
N CYS A 69 -11.18 -21.96 -1.01
CA CYS A 69 -9.81 -21.68 -1.44
C CYS A 69 -8.83 -22.75 -0.96
N VAL A 70 -8.96 -23.19 0.31
CA VAL A 70 -8.11 -24.27 0.88
C VAL A 70 -8.30 -25.59 0.12
N THR A 71 -9.54 -25.93 -0.20
CA THR A 71 -9.88 -27.14 -0.97
C THR A 71 -9.31 -27.04 -2.39
N ALA A 72 -9.51 -25.91 -3.08
CA ALA A 72 -9.02 -25.68 -4.43
C ALA A 72 -7.48 -25.74 -4.51
N ALA A 73 -6.77 -25.21 -3.52
CA ALA A 73 -5.31 -25.30 -3.46
C ALA A 73 -4.82 -26.76 -3.53
N LYS A 74 -5.49 -27.65 -2.82
CA LYS A 74 -5.15 -29.07 -2.75
C LYS A 74 -5.61 -29.87 -3.98
N GLU A 75 -6.85 -29.67 -4.40
CA GLU A 75 -7.49 -30.53 -5.40
C GLU A 75 -7.25 -30.07 -6.84
N VAL A 76 -7.10 -28.77 -7.06
CA VAL A 76 -6.90 -28.17 -8.37
C VAL A 76 -5.44 -27.76 -8.59
N PHE A 77 -4.93 -26.87 -7.73
CA PHE A 77 -3.64 -26.22 -7.99
C PHE A 77 -2.44 -27.11 -7.63
N SER A 78 -2.54 -28.01 -6.64
CA SER A 78 -1.42 -28.89 -6.31
C SER A 78 -1.07 -29.87 -7.44
N PRO A 79 -2.00 -30.61 -8.05
CA PRO A 79 -1.69 -31.41 -9.23
C PRO A 79 -1.26 -30.58 -10.44
N LEU A 80 -1.84 -29.39 -10.64
CA LEU A 80 -1.51 -28.49 -11.74
C LEU A 80 -0.05 -28.00 -11.69
N LEU A 81 0.44 -27.64 -10.51
CA LEU A 81 1.78 -27.09 -10.29
C LEU A 81 2.84 -28.19 -10.08
N SER A 82 2.45 -29.41 -9.77
CA SER A 82 3.39 -30.51 -9.56
C SER A 82 4.26 -30.75 -10.79
N GLY A 83 5.58 -30.90 -10.58
CA GLY A 83 6.56 -31.06 -11.65
C GLY A 83 6.94 -29.81 -12.42
N LYS A 84 6.32 -28.64 -12.14
CA LYS A 84 6.68 -27.36 -12.75
C LYS A 84 7.97 -26.80 -12.16
N ASP A 85 8.66 -25.98 -12.94
CA ASP A 85 9.85 -25.27 -12.52
C ASP A 85 9.45 -23.98 -11.75
N PRO A 86 9.73 -23.86 -10.43
CA PRO A 86 9.30 -22.72 -9.64
C PRO A 86 9.97 -21.40 -10.06
N THR A 87 11.10 -21.46 -10.78
CA THR A 87 11.81 -20.25 -11.23
C THR A 87 11.13 -19.56 -12.43
N ARG A 88 10.19 -20.25 -13.07
CA ARG A 88 9.41 -19.72 -14.21
C ARG A 88 8.15 -19.02 -13.74
N GLN A 89 8.33 -17.97 -12.90
CA GLN A 89 7.22 -17.26 -12.27
C GLN A 89 6.11 -16.83 -13.25
N ARG A 90 6.48 -16.26 -14.40
CA ARG A 90 5.51 -15.81 -15.41
C ARG A 90 4.68 -16.96 -16.00
N GLU A 91 5.29 -18.11 -16.22
CA GLU A 91 4.57 -19.31 -16.71
C GLU A 91 3.64 -19.87 -15.63
N ILE A 92 4.07 -19.85 -14.37
CA ILE A 92 3.24 -20.26 -13.22
C ILE A 92 2.04 -19.31 -13.07
N ASP A 93 2.26 -18.01 -13.05
CA ASP A 93 1.20 -17.02 -12.87
C ASP A 93 0.21 -17.03 -14.04
N ALA A 94 0.69 -17.23 -15.28
CA ALA A 94 -0.18 -17.45 -16.43
C ALA A 94 -1.06 -18.69 -16.25
N LEU A 95 -0.47 -19.81 -15.83
CA LEU A 95 -1.20 -21.05 -15.57
C LEU A 95 -2.26 -20.90 -14.47
N LEU A 96 -1.95 -20.18 -13.39
CA LEU A 96 -2.92 -19.89 -12.33
C LEU A 96 -4.11 -19.08 -12.86
N ARG A 97 -3.85 -18.04 -13.67
CA ARG A 97 -4.88 -17.19 -14.28
C ARG A 97 -5.73 -17.95 -15.31
N GLU A 98 -5.10 -18.72 -16.18
CA GLU A 98 -5.78 -19.52 -17.20
C GLU A 98 -6.69 -20.59 -16.57
N THR A 99 -6.28 -21.13 -15.42
CA THR A 99 -7.09 -22.12 -14.66
C THR A 99 -8.30 -21.45 -14.01
N ASP A 100 -8.18 -20.21 -13.53
CA ASP A 100 -9.33 -19.43 -13.05
C ASP A 100 -10.30 -19.10 -14.20
N GLY A 101 -9.77 -18.66 -15.33
CA GLY A 101 -10.51 -18.42 -16.56
C GLY A 101 -11.36 -17.16 -16.59
N THR A 102 -11.38 -16.36 -15.48
CA THR A 102 -12.09 -15.07 -15.41
C THR A 102 -11.11 -13.90 -15.34
N SER A 103 -11.55 -12.72 -15.80
CA SER A 103 -10.72 -11.51 -15.81
C SER A 103 -10.44 -10.99 -14.40
N ASP A 104 -11.41 -11.15 -13.49
CA ASP A 104 -11.39 -10.71 -12.11
C ASP A 104 -11.00 -11.80 -11.09
N LYS A 105 -10.63 -13.00 -11.58
CA LYS A 105 -10.26 -14.15 -10.74
C LYS A 105 -11.39 -14.64 -9.81
N SER A 106 -12.64 -14.53 -10.25
CA SER A 106 -13.81 -14.86 -9.43
C SER A 106 -14.08 -16.35 -9.24
N THR A 107 -13.48 -17.23 -10.07
CA THR A 107 -13.65 -18.68 -9.91
C THR A 107 -12.98 -19.21 -8.64
N PHE A 108 -11.69 -18.95 -8.47
CA PHE A 108 -10.91 -19.45 -7.33
C PHE A 108 -10.51 -18.36 -6.33
N GLY A 109 -10.56 -17.10 -6.72
CA GLY A 109 -10.26 -15.94 -5.89
C GLY A 109 -8.83 -15.43 -6.06
N ALA A 110 -8.71 -14.11 -6.20
CA ALA A 110 -7.42 -13.44 -6.25
C ALA A 110 -6.57 -13.68 -4.99
N ASN A 111 -7.22 -13.85 -3.84
CA ASN A 111 -6.56 -14.20 -2.58
C ASN A 111 -5.82 -15.54 -2.66
N LEU A 112 -6.43 -16.61 -3.17
CA LEU A 112 -5.75 -17.91 -3.36
C LEU A 112 -4.65 -17.80 -4.42
N ILE A 113 -4.96 -17.20 -5.56
CA ILE A 113 -4.03 -17.07 -6.68
C ILE A 113 -2.78 -16.31 -6.26
N LEU A 114 -2.93 -15.18 -5.58
CA LEU A 114 -1.80 -14.41 -5.07
C LEU A 114 -1.00 -15.18 -4.03
N ALA A 115 -1.66 -15.85 -3.08
CA ALA A 115 -0.98 -16.64 -2.06
C ALA A 115 -0.08 -17.71 -2.70
N LEU A 116 -0.58 -18.43 -3.72
CA LEU A 116 0.20 -19.42 -4.48
C LEU A 116 1.34 -18.78 -5.27
N SER A 117 1.07 -17.68 -6.00
CA SER A 117 2.07 -16.94 -6.77
C SER A 117 3.25 -16.48 -5.90
N MET A 118 2.95 -15.87 -4.76
CA MET A 118 3.98 -15.41 -3.81
C MET A 118 4.70 -16.56 -3.10
N ALA A 119 4.00 -17.64 -2.77
CA ALA A 119 4.63 -18.83 -2.17
C ALA A 119 5.62 -19.51 -3.13
N VAL A 120 5.31 -19.55 -4.44
CA VAL A 120 6.25 -20.02 -5.48
C VAL A 120 7.49 -19.14 -5.53
N ALA A 121 7.33 -17.80 -5.56
CA ALA A 121 8.46 -16.88 -5.56
C ALA A 121 9.36 -17.06 -4.32
N ARG A 122 8.77 -17.25 -3.14
CA ARG A 122 9.51 -17.53 -1.90
C ARG A 122 10.20 -18.88 -1.92
N ALA A 123 9.54 -19.93 -2.41
CA ALA A 123 10.17 -21.26 -2.55
C ALA A 123 11.38 -21.17 -3.48
N SER A 124 11.26 -20.45 -4.59
CA SER A 124 12.36 -20.21 -5.52
C SER A 124 13.50 -19.45 -4.85
N ALA A 125 13.21 -18.33 -4.17
CA ALA A 125 14.22 -17.55 -3.45
C ALA A 125 14.96 -18.41 -2.42
N ASN A 126 14.23 -19.17 -1.62
CA ASN A 126 14.79 -20.07 -0.60
C ASN A 126 15.68 -21.16 -1.22
N ALA A 127 15.27 -21.75 -2.35
CA ALA A 127 16.07 -22.75 -3.06
C ALA A 127 17.40 -22.19 -3.62
N TYR A 128 17.46 -20.90 -3.90
CA TYR A 128 18.71 -20.19 -4.24
C TYR A 128 19.46 -19.62 -3.03
N HIS A 129 18.96 -19.83 -1.81
CA HIS A 129 19.48 -19.22 -0.58
C HIS A 129 19.55 -17.68 -0.66
N LEU A 130 18.60 -17.07 -1.37
CA LEU A 130 18.49 -15.63 -1.52
C LEU A 130 17.30 -15.10 -0.72
N PRO A 131 17.41 -13.92 -0.10
CA PRO A 131 16.24 -13.23 0.40
C PRO A 131 15.34 -12.81 -0.78
N LEU A 132 14.03 -12.73 -0.56
CA LEU A 132 13.03 -12.51 -1.61
C LEU A 132 13.32 -11.25 -2.43
N TYR A 133 13.71 -10.15 -1.77
CA TYR A 133 14.02 -8.89 -2.47
C TYR A 133 15.19 -9.03 -3.46
N ARG A 134 16.20 -9.85 -3.12
CA ARG A 134 17.35 -10.13 -4.00
C ARG A 134 16.96 -11.05 -5.15
N TYR A 135 16.13 -12.05 -4.87
CA TYR A 135 15.64 -12.96 -5.89
C TYR A 135 14.84 -12.24 -6.98
N ILE A 136 13.97 -11.31 -6.59
CA ILE A 136 13.12 -10.56 -7.53
C ILE A 136 13.86 -9.39 -8.17
N GLY A 137 14.58 -8.57 -7.38
CA GLY A 137 15.19 -7.32 -7.84
C GLY A 137 16.66 -7.40 -8.23
N GLY A 138 17.29 -8.57 -8.03
CA GLY A 138 18.69 -8.79 -8.37
C GLY A 138 19.66 -7.90 -7.59
N ASN A 139 20.82 -7.60 -8.19
CA ASN A 139 21.87 -6.82 -7.54
C ASN A 139 21.54 -5.34 -7.36
N ALA A 140 20.57 -4.82 -8.10
CA ALA A 140 20.12 -3.42 -7.98
C ALA A 140 19.16 -3.18 -6.82
N ALA A 141 18.71 -4.21 -6.11
CA ALA A 141 17.81 -4.14 -4.98
C ALA A 141 18.55 -3.72 -3.70
N ASP A 142 18.87 -2.43 -3.58
CA ASP A 142 19.67 -1.85 -2.49
C ASP A 142 19.06 -0.53 -1.95
N ARG A 143 17.95 -0.04 -2.52
CA ARG A 143 17.31 1.21 -2.13
C ARG A 143 16.11 0.91 -1.23
N LEU A 144 16.15 1.46 -0.01
CA LEU A 144 15.02 1.41 0.91
C LEU A 144 14.03 2.54 0.61
N PRO A 145 12.72 2.25 0.66
CA PRO A 145 11.66 3.23 0.45
C PRO A 145 11.53 4.17 1.65
N ILE A 146 11.01 5.39 1.43
CA ILE A 146 10.60 6.28 2.52
C ILE A 146 9.26 5.75 3.09
N PRO A 147 9.10 5.59 4.42
CA PRO A 147 7.83 5.17 4.99
C PRO A 147 6.80 6.31 4.99
N MET A 148 5.59 6.02 4.54
CA MET A 148 4.40 6.86 4.71
C MET A 148 3.60 6.24 5.86
N MET A 149 3.61 6.89 7.03
CA MET A 149 3.08 6.32 8.27
C MET A 149 1.74 6.97 8.61
N ASN A 150 0.64 6.22 8.51
CA ASN A 150 -0.70 6.65 8.88
C ASN A 150 -0.83 6.74 10.41
N ILE A 151 -0.75 7.95 10.99
CA ILE A 151 -0.76 8.15 12.45
C ILE A 151 -2.05 8.77 13.00
N LEU A 152 -2.97 9.24 12.12
CA LEU A 152 -4.30 9.70 12.49
C LEU A 152 -5.31 9.26 11.43
N ASN A 153 -6.43 8.70 11.89
CA ASN A 153 -7.47 8.10 11.06
C ASN A 153 -8.80 8.86 11.15
N GLY A 154 -9.49 8.93 10.00
CA GLY A 154 -10.87 9.36 9.87
C GLY A 154 -11.61 8.49 8.84
N GLY A 155 -12.58 9.06 8.13
CA GLY A 155 -13.32 8.39 7.07
C GLY A 155 -13.91 7.04 7.49
N ALA A 156 -13.77 6.05 6.62
CA ALA A 156 -14.19 4.67 6.87
C ALA A 156 -13.30 3.94 7.90
N HIS A 157 -12.06 4.42 8.13
CA HIS A 157 -11.12 3.79 9.06
C HIS A 157 -11.34 4.17 10.53
N ALA A 158 -12.28 5.08 10.84
CA ALA A 158 -12.56 5.50 12.20
C ALA A 158 -14.04 5.86 12.43
N SER A 159 -14.58 5.50 13.60
CA SER A 159 -15.91 5.91 14.05
C SER A 159 -15.88 7.31 14.69
N ASN A 160 -15.26 8.29 14.01
CA ASN A 160 -15.16 9.69 14.44
C ASN A 160 -15.81 10.62 13.41
N ASN A 161 -15.57 11.92 13.51
CA ASN A 161 -16.19 12.95 12.67
C ASN A 161 -15.22 13.59 11.65
N VAL A 162 -14.07 12.97 11.41
CA VAL A 162 -13.07 13.42 10.43
C VAL A 162 -13.38 12.79 9.07
N GLU A 163 -13.39 13.58 8.00
CA GLU A 163 -13.79 13.11 6.67
C GLU A 163 -12.68 12.37 5.93
N ILE A 164 -11.48 12.93 5.92
CA ILE A 164 -10.30 12.33 5.29
C ILE A 164 -9.93 11.04 6.03
N GLN A 165 -9.68 9.97 5.27
CA GLN A 165 -9.51 8.63 5.81
C GLN A 165 -8.19 8.43 6.54
N GLU A 166 -7.09 8.97 5.98
CA GLU A 166 -5.75 8.81 6.56
C GLU A 166 -4.95 10.10 6.51
N PHE A 167 -4.27 10.36 7.62
CA PHE A 167 -3.30 11.45 7.76
C PHE A 167 -1.94 10.85 8.10
N MET A 168 -1.01 11.00 7.17
CA MET A 168 0.29 10.36 7.24
C MET A 168 1.41 11.36 7.44
N ILE A 169 2.46 10.92 8.13
CA ILE A 169 3.76 11.59 8.17
C ILE A 169 4.75 10.86 7.27
N VAL A 170 5.63 11.62 6.63
CA VAL A 170 6.61 11.13 5.67
C VAL A 170 7.97 11.76 5.96
N PRO A 171 8.92 11.05 6.61
CA PRO A 171 10.21 11.60 7.01
C PRO A 171 11.19 11.65 5.82
N VAL A 172 10.98 12.61 4.92
CA VAL A 172 11.75 12.75 3.67
C VAL A 172 13.20 13.20 3.92
N GLY A 173 13.46 13.92 5.03
CA GLY A 173 14.78 14.43 5.38
C GLY A 173 15.67 13.41 6.12
N ALA A 174 15.17 12.23 6.45
CA ALA A 174 15.98 11.18 7.08
C ALA A 174 17.12 10.72 6.17
N SER A 175 18.26 10.39 6.75
CA SER A 175 19.44 9.90 6.03
C SER A 175 19.42 8.38 5.82
N SER A 176 18.62 7.65 6.61
CA SER A 176 18.51 6.20 6.60
C SER A 176 17.07 5.77 6.92
N PHE A 177 16.74 4.51 6.62
CA PHE A 177 15.45 3.96 7.01
C PHE A 177 15.31 3.88 8.54
N SER A 178 16.39 3.54 9.23
CA SER A 178 16.45 3.51 10.70
C SER A 178 16.13 4.88 11.30
N GLU A 179 16.71 5.96 10.78
CA GLU A 179 16.41 7.32 11.21
C GLU A 179 14.95 7.71 10.90
N ALA A 180 14.43 7.35 9.71
CA ALA A 180 13.04 7.59 9.36
C ALA A 180 12.08 6.92 10.35
N MET A 181 12.38 5.70 10.79
CA MET A 181 11.58 5.00 11.79
C MET A 181 11.68 5.63 13.18
N GLN A 182 12.85 6.13 13.56
CA GLN A 182 13.04 6.90 14.80
C GLN A 182 12.14 8.15 14.78
N MET A 183 12.27 8.98 13.74
CA MET A 183 11.45 10.19 13.57
C MET A 183 9.96 9.87 13.67
N GLY A 184 9.50 8.85 12.93
CA GLY A 184 8.09 8.43 12.94
C GLY A 184 7.61 7.99 14.30
N SER A 185 8.41 7.22 15.05
CA SER A 185 8.07 6.77 16.41
C SER A 185 7.99 7.93 17.40
N GLU A 186 8.95 8.83 17.37
CA GLU A 186 9.00 9.99 18.27
C GLU A 186 7.82 10.95 18.01
N ILE A 187 7.48 11.21 16.74
CA ILE A 187 6.31 12.02 16.38
C ILE A 187 5.01 11.32 16.81
N TYR A 188 4.87 10.01 16.57
CA TYR A 188 3.69 9.24 16.97
C TYR A 188 3.44 9.31 18.48
N HIS A 189 4.48 9.14 19.29
CA HIS A 189 4.36 9.25 20.76
C HIS A 189 4.14 10.69 21.23
N THR A 190 4.65 11.68 20.51
CA THR A 190 4.39 13.10 20.78
C THR A 190 2.94 13.45 20.45
N LEU A 191 2.42 13.00 19.31
CA LEU A 191 1.00 13.14 18.97
C LEU A 191 0.09 12.55 20.04
N LYS A 192 0.43 11.36 20.56
CA LYS A 192 -0.32 10.75 21.68
C LYS A 192 -0.40 11.66 22.91
N LYS A 193 0.72 12.30 23.29
CA LYS A 193 0.77 13.23 24.43
C LYS A 193 -0.07 14.48 24.16
N LEU A 194 0.01 15.04 22.96
CA LEU A 194 -0.80 16.20 22.55
C LEU A 194 -2.30 15.88 22.57
N LEU A 195 -2.72 14.74 22.06
CA LEU A 195 -4.11 14.31 22.12
C LEU A 195 -4.61 14.21 23.56
N ILE A 196 -3.84 13.60 24.47
CA ILE A 196 -4.19 13.48 25.88
C ILE A 196 -4.29 14.87 26.54
N SER A 197 -3.34 15.77 26.30
CA SER A 197 -3.33 17.11 26.90
C SER A 197 -4.49 17.98 26.43
N ASN A 198 -4.98 17.74 25.21
CA ASN A 198 -6.14 18.41 24.63
C ASN A 198 -7.47 17.72 24.98
N GLY A 199 -7.45 16.64 25.79
CA GLY A 199 -8.64 15.92 26.21
C GLY A 199 -9.21 14.94 25.16
N TYR A 200 -8.46 14.62 24.11
CA TYR A 200 -8.86 13.69 23.07
C TYR A 200 -8.55 12.23 23.43
N GLY A 201 -9.33 11.32 22.86
CA GLY A 201 -9.09 9.88 22.96
C GLY A 201 -7.83 9.45 22.17
N THR A 202 -7.15 8.41 22.65
CA THR A 202 -5.98 7.81 22.00
C THR A 202 -6.22 6.36 21.59
N ALA A 203 -7.48 5.97 21.36
CA ALA A 203 -7.79 4.71 20.71
C ALA A 203 -7.26 4.72 19.27
N VAL A 204 -6.82 3.56 18.79
CA VAL A 204 -6.26 3.43 17.45
C VAL A 204 -7.20 2.65 16.52
N GLY A 205 -7.20 3.01 15.25
CA GLY A 205 -7.89 2.30 14.18
C GLY A 205 -7.17 1.02 13.77
N ASP A 206 -7.67 0.37 12.72
CA ASP A 206 -7.15 -0.90 12.21
C ASP A 206 -5.70 -0.81 11.74
N GLU A 207 -5.25 0.37 11.33
CA GLU A 207 -3.90 0.62 10.84
C GLU A 207 -2.94 1.20 11.88
N GLY A 208 -3.40 1.35 13.13
CA GLY A 208 -2.59 1.80 14.25
C GLY A 208 -2.54 3.33 14.46
N GLY A 209 -3.12 4.13 13.56
CA GLY A 209 -3.29 5.58 13.73
C GLY A 209 -4.34 5.90 14.79
N PHE A 210 -4.19 7.05 15.49
CA PHE A 210 -5.18 7.52 16.46
C PHE A 210 -6.48 7.94 15.77
N ALA A 211 -7.59 7.78 16.44
CA ALA A 211 -8.93 8.06 15.90
C ALA A 211 -9.72 9.05 16.79
N PRO A 212 -9.21 10.27 17.08
CA PRO A 212 -9.92 11.25 17.86
C PRO A 212 -11.10 11.85 17.10
N SER A 213 -12.11 12.34 17.81
CA SER A 213 -13.14 13.22 17.23
C SER A 213 -12.62 14.67 17.26
N LEU A 214 -12.47 15.28 16.09
CA LEU A 214 -11.91 16.62 15.91
C LEU A 214 -12.95 17.57 15.28
N GLY A 215 -12.69 18.87 15.36
CA GLY A 215 -13.60 19.89 14.78
C GLY A 215 -13.54 19.94 13.25
N SER A 216 -12.39 19.56 12.64
CA SER A 216 -12.19 19.62 11.19
C SER A 216 -11.04 18.73 10.73
N ASP A 217 -10.91 18.54 9.40
CA ASP A 217 -9.75 17.88 8.80
C ASP A 217 -8.50 18.75 8.94
N GLU A 218 -8.67 20.07 8.91
CA GLU A 218 -7.59 21.03 9.16
C GLU A 218 -7.06 20.93 10.59
N GLU A 219 -7.91 20.71 11.59
CA GLU A 219 -7.45 20.48 12.98
C GLU A 219 -6.59 19.22 13.08
N ALA A 220 -6.92 18.17 12.31
CA ALA A 220 -6.05 17.00 12.23
C ALA A 220 -4.68 17.33 11.66
N LEU A 221 -4.62 18.14 10.59
CA LEU A 221 -3.37 18.59 9.98
C LEU A 221 -2.57 19.48 10.94
N ASP A 222 -3.22 20.41 11.64
CA ASP A 222 -2.59 21.28 12.66
C ASP A 222 -1.96 20.43 13.77
N LEU A 223 -2.68 19.44 14.31
CA LEU A 223 -2.17 18.51 15.30
C LEU A 223 -0.93 17.73 14.83
N LEU A 224 -0.89 17.33 13.55
CA LEU A 224 0.28 16.67 12.98
C LEU A 224 1.48 17.62 12.88
N VAL A 225 1.26 18.85 12.42
CA VAL A 225 2.31 19.88 12.36
C VAL A 225 2.84 20.18 13.76
N ASP A 226 1.95 20.32 14.75
CA ASP A 226 2.33 20.54 16.16
C ASP A 226 3.11 19.35 16.72
N ALA A 227 2.71 18.11 16.37
CA ALA A 227 3.43 16.92 16.81
C ALA A 227 4.84 16.84 16.22
N ILE A 228 5.01 17.18 14.93
CA ILE A 228 6.31 17.26 14.27
C ILE A 228 7.21 18.27 14.97
N ASN A 229 6.72 19.49 15.15
CA ASN A 229 7.50 20.59 15.77
C ASN A 229 7.82 20.28 17.24
N THR A 230 6.87 19.76 18.02
CA THR A 230 7.05 19.41 19.42
C THR A 230 8.00 18.23 19.61
N ALA A 231 8.09 17.31 18.63
CA ALA A 231 9.06 16.23 18.63
C ALA A 231 10.49 16.70 18.28
N GLY A 232 10.68 17.98 17.92
CA GLY A 232 11.98 18.56 17.59
C GLY A 232 12.37 18.48 16.12
N TYR A 233 11.42 18.15 15.27
CA TYR A 233 11.58 18.12 13.80
C TYR A 233 10.92 19.34 13.16
N ASP A 234 11.07 19.48 11.84
CA ASP A 234 10.39 20.53 11.09
C ASP A 234 9.68 19.95 9.84
N THR A 235 8.78 20.75 9.26
CA THR A 235 7.97 20.35 8.12
C THR A 235 8.75 20.31 6.79
N ARG A 236 10.02 20.66 6.76
CA ARG A 236 10.93 20.44 5.62
C ARG A 236 11.45 19.02 5.64
N THR A 237 11.77 18.49 6.83
CA THR A 237 12.30 17.16 7.02
C THR A 237 11.21 16.10 7.18
N VAL A 238 10.02 16.48 7.66
CA VAL A 238 8.84 15.59 7.74
C VAL A 238 7.67 16.24 7.04
N ARG A 239 7.24 15.63 5.94
CA ARG A 239 6.10 16.09 5.14
C ARG A 239 4.83 15.34 5.59
N LEU A 240 3.68 15.87 5.17
CA LEU A 240 2.38 15.24 5.38
C LEU A 240 1.90 14.57 4.08
N ALA A 241 1.09 13.52 4.23
CA ALA A 241 0.39 12.89 3.12
C ALA A 241 -1.03 12.55 3.55
N LEU A 242 -1.96 12.59 2.61
CA LEU A 242 -3.38 12.33 2.84
C LEU A 242 -3.86 11.18 1.96
N ASP A 243 -4.79 10.39 2.49
CA ASP A 243 -5.67 9.52 1.72
C ASP A 243 -7.11 9.95 1.98
N ALA A 244 -7.78 10.45 0.95
CA ALA A 244 -9.14 10.95 1.05
C ALA A 244 -10.18 9.85 0.90
N ALA A 245 -9.90 8.81 0.11
CA ALA A 245 -10.86 7.79 -0.33
C ALA A 245 -12.17 8.42 -0.85
N ALA A 246 -12.03 9.43 -1.75
CA ALA A 246 -13.15 10.29 -2.13
C ALA A 246 -14.24 9.59 -2.95
N SER A 247 -13.99 8.36 -3.44
CA SER A 247 -15.04 7.51 -4.03
C SER A 247 -16.15 7.20 -3.01
N GLU A 248 -15.82 7.10 -1.72
CA GLU A 248 -16.81 6.94 -0.62
C GLU A 248 -17.73 8.17 -0.44
N TRP A 249 -17.32 9.33 -0.96
CA TRP A 249 -18.09 10.57 -0.90
C TRP A 249 -18.93 10.81 -2.15
N HIS A 250 -18.61 10.11 -3.24
CA HIS A 250 -19.19 10.35 -4.54
C HIS A 250 -20.67 9.96 -4.58
N LEU A 251 -21.49 10.86 -5.11
CA LEU A 251 -22.87 10.62 -5.49
C LEU A 251 -22.99 10.72 -7.01
N GLU A 252 -24.14 10.44 -7.54
CA GLU A 252 -24.42 10.64 -8.97
C GLU A 252 -24.17 12.11 -9.39
N ASN A 253 -23.84 12.32 -10.67
CA ASN A 253 -23.66 13.64 -11.31
C ASN A 253 -22.46 14.47 -10.81
N GLY A 254 -21.39 13.84 -10.29
CA GLY A 254 -20.17 14.55 -9.87
C GLY A 254 -20.33 15.37 -8.60
N ILE A 255 -21.32 15.05 -7.79
CA ILE A 255 -21.50 15.61 -6.45
C ILE A 255 -20.86 14.69 -5.44
N TYR A 256 -20.17 15.27 -4.47
CA TYR A 256 -19.54 14.59 -3.34
C TYR A 256 -20.23 15.00 -2.05
N ARG A 257 -20.72 14.04 -1.27
CA ARG A 257 -21.29 14.29 0.06
C ARG A 257 -20.32 13.81 1.11
N LEU A 258 -19.84 14.73 1.93
CA LEU A 258 -18.97 14.42 3.06
C LEU A 258 -19.77 13.63 4.10
N PRO A 259 -19.45 12.34 4.36
CA PRO A 259 -20.35 11.44 5.09
C PRO A 259 -20.52 11.79 6.56
N LYS A 260 -19.55 12.45 7.19
CA LYS A 260 -19.59 12.83 8.61
C LYS A 260 -20.35 14.15 8.84
N ARG A 261 -20.22 15.12 7.93
CA ARG A 261 -20.80 16.47 8.05
C ARG A 261 -22.07 16.63 7.22
N GLY A 262 -22.30 15.73 6.25
CA GLY A 262 -23.44 15.80 5.35
C GLY A 262 -23.43 16.97 4.36
N SER A 263 -22.33 17.73 4.29
CA SER A 263 -22.19 18.83 3.32
C SER A 263 -21.88 18.29 1.93
N GLU A 264 -22.49 18.90 0.91
CA GLU A 264 -22.26 18.55 -0.48
C GLU A 264 -21.22 19.50 -1.10
N LYS A 265 -20.43 18.95 -2.01
CA LYS A 265 -19.41 19.66 -2.80
C LYS A 265 -19.52 19.24 -4.25
N THR A 266 -19.35 20.17 -5.15
CA THR A 266 -19.10 19.87 -6.56
C THR A 266 -17.66 19.39 -6.76
N ARG A 267 -17.34 18.86 -7.94
CA ARG A 267 -15.97 18.56 -8.35
C ARG A 267 -15.07 19.80 -8.19
N GLU A 268 -15.54 20.96 -8.64
CA GLU A 268 -14.82 22.22 -8.59
C GLU A 268 -14.53 22.67 -7.15
N ASP A 269 -15.49 22.50 -6.24
CA ASP A 269 -15.31 22.77 -4.81
C ASP A 269 -14.24 21.86 -4.21
N LEU A 270 -14.21 20.59 -4.61
CA LEU A 270 -13.23 19.62 -4.13
C LEU A 270 -11.83 19.92 -4.68
N LEU A 271 -11.73 20.29 -5.96
CA LEU A 271 -10.48 20.76 -6.55
C LEU A 271 -9.94 22.01 -5.83
N ALA A 272 -10.81 22.96 -5.52
CA ALA A 272 -10.44 24.16 -4.77
C ALA A 272 -10.00 23.81 -3.33
N TYR A 273 -10.64 22.85 -2.70
CA TYR A 273 -10.29 22.35 -1.38
C TYR A 273 -8.87 21.74 -1.35
N TRP A 274 -8.54 20.86 -2.30
CA TRP A 274 -7.20 20.26 -2.38
C TRP A 274 -6.12 21.30 -2.68
N LYS A 275 -6.37 22.23 -3.60
CA LYS A 275 -5.46 23.37 -3.87
C LYS A 275 -5.19 24.19 -2.60
N ARG A 276 -6.23 24.49 -1.84
CA ARG A 276 -6.11 25.24 -0.59
C ARG A 276 -5.29 24.48 0.45
N LEU A 277 -5.57 23.19 0.69
CA LEU A 277 -4.80 22.40 1.63
C LEU A 277 -3.34 22.27 1.20
N ALA A 278 -3.06 22.03 -0.08
CA ALA A 278 -1.70 21.92 -0.61
C ALA A 278 -0.92 23.26 -0.50
N SER A 279 -1.61 24.41 -0.44
CA SER A 279 -0.97 25.72 -0.24
C SER A 279 -0.72 26.05 1.23
N LEU A 280 -1.51 25.52 2.15
CA LEU A 280 -1.44 25.83 3.58
C LEU A 280 -0.58 24.84 4.37
N TYR A 281 -0.52 23.60 3.95
CA TYR A 281 0.16 22.52 4.65
C TYR A 281 1.30 21.91 3.83
N PRO A 282 2.31 21.34 4.47
CA PRO A 282 3.46 20.75 3.80
C PRO A 282 3.11 19.38 3.17
N LEU A 283 2.07 19.35 2.32
CA LEU A 283 1.58 18.13 1.70
C LEU A 283 2.56 17.62 0.64
N LEU A 284 3.03 16.39 0.81
CA LEU A 284 3.79 15.63 -0.18
C LEU A 284 2.87 14.97 -1.19
N SER A 285 1.75 14.41 -0.70
CA SER A 285 0.81 13.68 -1.56
C SER A 285 -0.63 13.77 -1.10
N ILE A 286 -1.54 13.58 -2.06
CA ILE A 286 -2.97 13.35 -1.88
C ILE A 286 -3.31 12.08 -2.66
N GLU A 287 -3.82 11.07 -1.95
CA GLU A 287 -4.30 9.81 -2.49
C GLU A 287 -5.81 9.86 -2.59
N ASP A 288 -6.35 9.36 -3.70
CA ASP A 288 -7.77 9.24 -4.04
C ASP A 288 -8.60 10.49 -3.69
N GLY A 289 -8.09 11.65 -4.14
CA GLY A 289 -8.72 12.95 -3.91
C GLY A 289 -10.02 13.18 -4.69
N LEU A 290 -10.37 12.29 -5.62
CA LEU A 290 -11.58 12.30 -6.44
C LEU A 290 -12.06 10.87 -6.66
N ASP A 291 -13.29 10.72 -7.18
CA ASP A 291 -13.89 9.43 -7.54
C ASP A 291 -13.03 8.62 -8.54
N GLU A 292 -13.07 7.30 -8.41
CA GLU A 292 -12.26 6.35 -9.19
C GLU A 292 -12.55 6.35 -10.70
N GLU A 293 -13.69 6.91 -11.15
CA GLU A 293 -14.06 7.06 -12.55
C GLU A 293 -13.97 8.50 -13.06
N ASP A 294 -13.69 9.48 -12.21
CA ASP A 294 -13.59 10.89 -12.61
C ASP A 294 -12.22 11.25 -13.20
N PHE A 295 -11.81 10.58 -14.27
CA PHE A 295 -10.51 10.82 -14.93
C PHE A 295 -10.33 12.26 -15.42
N GLU A 296 -11.41 12.97 -15.75
CA GLU A 296 -11.35 14.39 -16.14
C GLU A 296 -11.00 15.27 -14.94
N GLY A 297 -11.66 15.05 -13.80
CA GLY A 297 -11.34 15.73 -12.55
C GLY A 297 -9.91 15.45 -12.12
N TRP A 298 -9.45 14.22 -12.22
CA TRP A 298 -8.08 13.83 -11.93
C TRP A 298 -7.05 14.53 -12.82
N ARG A 299 -7.32 14.64 -14.13
CA ARG A 299 -6.47 15.45 -15.04
C ARG A 299 -6.39 16.88 -14.59
N ASN A 300 -7.55 17.52 -14.31
CA ASN A 300 -7.61 18.92 -13.90
C ASN A 300 -6.86 19.15 -12.56
N LEU A 301 -6.96 18.21 -11.62
CA LEU A 301 -6.22 18.25 -10.36
C LEU A 301 -4.70 18.11 -10.62
N THR A 302 -4.30 17.18 -11.50
CA THR A 302 -2.90 16.95 -11.87
C THR A 302 -2.28 18.17 -12.55
N GLU A 303 -2.98 18.81 -13.47
CA GLU A 303 -2.55 20.07 -14.10
C GLU A 303 -2.37 21.20 -13.07
N ALA A 304 -3.25 21.24 -12.06
CA ALA A 304 -3.30 22.31 -11.08
C ALA A 304 -2.19 22.23 -10.02
N ILE A 305 -1.93 21.06 -9.44
CA ILE A 305 -1.01 20.89 -8.32
C ILE A 305 0.00 19.74 -8.48
N GLY A 306 -0.07 18.95 -9.54
CA GLY A 306 0.76 17.74 -9.72
C GLY A 306 2.26 18.02 -9.88
N LYS A 307 2.68 19.29 -10.11
CA LYS A 307 4.10 19.67 -10.15
C LYS A 307 4.73 19.75 -8.75
N THR A 308 3.93 20.03 -7.74
CA THR A 308 4.39 20.22 -6.34
C THR A 308 3.90 19.15 -5.39
N THR A 309 2.82 18.46 -5.75
CA THR A 309 2.15 17.47 -4.92
C THR A 309 2.02 16.16 -5.70
N MET A 310 2.40 15.07 -5.09
CA MET A 310 2.21 13.74 -5.66
C MET A 310 0.72 13.37 -5.54
N LEU A 311 0.09 13.07 -6.67
CA LEU A 311 -1.30 12.64 -6.77
C LEU A 311 -1.33 11.14 -7.00
N VAL A 312 -1.80 10.42 -6.00
CA VAL A 312 -1.70 8.96 -5.93
C VAL A 312 -3.06 8.34 -6.25
N GLY A 313 -3.10 7.48 -7.27
CA GLY A 313 -4.28 6.66 -7.55
C GLY A 313 -4.16 5.31 -6.86
N ASP A 314 -5.07 5.01 -5.93
CA ASP A 314 -5.33 3.69 -5.35
C ASP A 314 -6.56 3.08 -6.04
N ASP A 315 -7.77 3.47 -5.68
CA ASP A 315 -9.01 3.00 -6.30
C ASP A 315 -9.08 3.42 -7.78
N LEU A 316 -8.51 4.57 -8.14
CA LEU A 316 -8.36 5.00 -9.53
C LEU A 316 -7.69 3.95 -10.41
N PHE A 317 -6.67 3.25 -9.91
CA PHE A 317 -5.85 2.33 -10.70
C PHE A 317 -5.97 0.86 -10.29
N VAL A 318 -6.34 0.55 -9.08
CA VAL A 318 -6.51 -0.80 -8.49
C VAL A 318 -5.40 -1.79 -8.92
N THR A 319 -4.17 -1.31 -8.97
CA THR A 319 -3.00 -2.11 -9.42
C THR A 319 -3.19 -2.70 -10.83
N SER A 320 -4.04 -2.10 -11.70
CA SER A 320 -4.37 -2.59 -13.04
C SER A 320 -3.57 -1.86 -14.13
N THR A 321 -2.91 -2.64 -15.02
CA THR A 321 -2.20 -2.10 -16.18
C THR A 321 -3.12 -1.38 -17.15
N ASP A 322 -4.37 -1.80 -17.28
CA ASP A 322 -5.32 -1.16 -18.21
C ASP A 322 -5.78 0.19 -17.66
N ARG A 323 -6.05 0.27 -16.35
CA ARG A 323 -6.47 1.53 -15.74
C ARG A 323 -5.34 2.55 -15.68
N ILE A 324 -4.10 2.13 -15.38
CA ILE A 324 -2.97 3.07 -15.41
C ILE A 324 -2.66 3.55 -16.84
N ARG A 325 -2.83 2.71 -17.88
CA ARG A 325 -2.72 3.14 -19.30
C ARG A 325 -3.72 4.25 -19.62
N LYS A 326 -4.98 4.10 -19.16
CA LYS A 326 -6.02 5.12 -19.28
C LYS A 326 -5.58 6.41 -18.57
N GLY A 327 -5.11 6.34 -17.32
CA GLY A 327 -4.62 7.49 -16.58
C GLY A 327 -3.45 8.20 -17.27
N ILE A 328 -2.45 7.46 -17.73
CA ILE A 328 -1.30 7.98 -18.50
C ILE A 328 -1.78 8.74 -19.75
N SER A 329 -2.67 8.13 -20.53
CA SER A 329 -3.18 8.72 -21.77
C SER A 329 -3.95 10.03 -21.54
N LEU A 330 -4.56 10.19 -20.38
CA LEU A 330 -5.37 11.36 -20.00
C LEU A 330 -4.60 12.37 -19.14
N GLY A 331 -3.39 12.04 -18.67
CA GLY A 331 -2.61 12.89 -17.77
C GLY A 331 -3.20 12.94 -16.36
N ALA A 332 -3.86 11.87 -15.93
CA ALA A 332 -4.50 11.75 -14.61
C ALA A 332 -3.54 11.13 -13.59
N ALA A 333 -3.32 11.78 -12.45
CA ALA A 333 -2.38 11.41 -11.39
C ALA A 333 -0.89 11.43 -11.83
N ASN A 334 0.04 11.17 -10.93
CA ASN A 334 1.48 11.04 -11.20
C ASN A 334 2.17 9.98 -10.32
N ALA A 335 1.37 9.23 -9.57
CA ALA A 335 1.81 8.10 -8.78
C ALA A 335 0.70 7.04 -8.67
N VAL A 336 1.10 5.80 -8.41
CA VAL A 336 0.20 4.67 -8.23
C VAL A 336 0.50 3.95 -6.92
N LEU A 337 -0.56 3.65 -6.18
CA LEU A 337 -0.49 2.73 -5.06
C LEU A 337 -0.52 1.29 -5.59
N VAL A 338 0.33 0.42 -5.06
CA VAL A 338 0.48 -0.95 -5.52
C VAL A 338 0.12 -1.90 -4.39
N LYS A 339 -0.98 -2.59 -4.55
CA LYS A 339 -1.50 -3.62 -3.64
C LYS A 339 -1.61 -4.95 -4.41
N PRO A 340 -0.67 -5.89 -4.24
CA PRO A 340 -0.65 -7.12 -5.04
C PRO A 340 -1.97 -7.91 -5.03
N ASN A 341 -2.74 -7.83 -3.92
CA ASN A 341 -4.03 -8.52 -3.83
C ASN A 341 -5.16 -7.88 -4.64
N GLN A 342 -5.03 -6.62 -5.09
CA GLN A 342 -5.98 -5.97 -6.00
C GLN A 342 -5.92 -6.57 -7.40
N ILE A 343 -4.82 -7.21 -7.77
CA ILE A 343 -4.61 -7.79 -9.11
C ILE A 343 -4.43 -9.32 -9.08
N GLY A 344 -3.76 -9.87 -8.06
CA GLY A 344 -3.78 -11.30 -7.74
C GLY A 344 -2.59 -12.14 -8.20
N THR A 345 -1.56 -11.60 -8.86
CA THR A 345 -0.29 -12.29 -9.12
C THR A 345 0.92 -11.37 -8.96
N LEU A 346 2.08 -11.96 -8.66
CA LEU A 346 3.34 -11.24 -8.64
C LEU A 346 3.69 -10.69 -10.03
N THR A 347 3.47 -11.47 -11.08
CA THR A 347 3.76 -11.04 -12.46
C THR A 347 2.97 -9.81 -12.86
N GLU A 348 1.64 -9.79 -12.65
CA GLU A 348 0.80 -8.64 -12.99
C GLU A 348 1.19 -7.41 -12.16
N THR A 349 1.54 -7.60 -10.87
CA THR A 349 2.05 -6.53 -10.00
C THR A 349 3.33 -5.92 -10.55
N LEU A 350 4.31 -6.75 -10.97
CA LEU A 350 5.56 -6.27 -11.54
C LEU A 350 5.36 -5.60 -12.91
N ASP A 351 4.45 -6.10 -13.73
CA ASP A 351 4.13 -5.51 -15.04
C ASP A 351 3.53 -4.11 -14.89
N LEU A 352 2.63 -3.90 -13.90
CA LEU A 352 2.13 -2.57 -13.57
C LEU A 352 3.27 -1.63 -13.15
N ILE A 353 4.13 -2.07 -12.22
CA ILE A 353 5.24 -1.25 -11.71
C ILE A 353 6.18 -0.85 -12.85
N HIS A 354 6.47 -1.78 -13.74
CA HIS A 354 7.31 -1.52 -14.91
C HIS A 354 6.69 -0.44 -15.80
N LEU A 355 5.43 -0.61 -16.16
CA LEU A 355 4.66 0.35 -16.97
C LEU A 355 4.60 1.73 -16.32
N ALA A 356 4.32 1.82 -15.02
CA ALA A 356 4.29 3.06 -14.26
C ALA A 356 5.62 3.81 -14.35
N ARG A 357 6.74 3.10 -14.13
CA ARG A 357 8.09 3.67 -14.18
C ARG A 357 8.49 4.15 -15.56
N GLU A 358 8.16 3.42 -16.62
CA GLU A 358 8.44 3.82 -18.01
C GLU A 358 7.76 5.15 -18.37
N HIS A 359 6.64 5.48 -17.73
CA HIS A 359 5.88 6.71 -17.96
C HIS A 359 6.07 7.78 -16.88
N GLY A 360 7.09 7.63 -16.01
CA GLY A 360 7.43 8.62 -15.01
C GLY A 360 6.52 8.66 -13.78
N TYR A 361 5.60 7.70 -13.64
CA TYR A 361 4.80 7.56 -12.41
C TYR A 361 5.64 6.96 -11.28
N ARG A 362 5.52 7.50 -10.09
CA ARG A 362 6.06 6.88 -8.88
C ARG A 362 5.15 5.72 -8.46
N HIS A 363 5.74 4.65 -7.92
CA HIS A 363 4.98 3.56 -7.33
C HIS A 363 5.25 3.47 -5.83
N ILE A 364 4.22 3.15 -5.08
CA ILE A 364 4.20 3.05 -3.62
C ILE A 364 3.69 1.68 -3.26
N LEU A 365 4.48 0.84 -2.60
CA LEU A 365 3.99 -0.44 -2.10
C LEU A 365 3.12 -0.21 -0.87
N SER A 366 1.95 -0.83 -0.84
CA SER A 366 0.97 -0.59 0.22
C SER A 366 0.48 -1.88 0.87
N HIS A 367 0.22 -1.77 2.17
CA HIS A 367 -0.53 -2.73 2.96
C HIS A 367 -2.04 -2.66 2.66
N ARG A 368 -2.81 -3.48 3.36
CA ARG A 368 -4.27 -3.36 3.43
C ARG A 368 -4.71 -3.17 4.90
N SER A 369 -5.99 -2.79 5.10
CA SER A 369 -6.55 -2.63 6.44
C SER A 369 -6.57 -3.95 7.24
N GLY A 370 -6.88 -5.07 6.62
CA GLY A 370 -6.74 -6.42 7.19
C GLY A 370 -5.42 -7.06 6.78
N GLU A 371 -4.42 -6.98 7.64
CA GLU A 371 -3.07 -7.48 7.39
C GLU A 371 -2.78 -8.81 8.08
N THR A 372 -1.75 -9.48 7.59
CA THR A 372 -1.14 -10.66 8.21
C THR A 372 0.27 -10.35 8.68
N GLU A 373 0.98 -11.32 9.24
CA GLU A 373 2.40 -11.22 9.59
C GLU A 373 3.33 -11.23 8.36
N ASP A 374 2.81 -11.49 7.16
CA ASP A 374 3.60 -11.54 5.92
C ASP A 374 4.25 -10.19 5.62
N THR A 375 5.52 -10.21 5.23
CA THR A 375 6.34 -9.03 4.96
C THR A 375 6.72 -8.87 3.49
N SER A 376 6.05 -9.59 2.58
CA SER A 376 6.39 -9.60 1.14
C SER A 376 6.40 -8.21 0.53
N ILE A 377 5.49 -7.31 0.95
CA ILE A 377 5.48 -5.92 0.42
C ILE A 377 6.75 -5.15 0.74
N SER A 378 7.42 -5.45 1.85
CA SER A 378 8.72 -4.85 2.18
C SER A 378 9.82 -5.34 1.24
N ASP A 379 9.86 -6.64 0.97
CA ASP A 379 10.79 -7.21 0.00
C ASP A 379 10.50 -6.69 -1.42
N LEU A 380 9.22 -6.58 -1.82
CA LEU A 380 8.82 -6.03 -3.11
C LEU A 380 9.21 -4.55 -3.25
N ALA A 381 9.05 -3.74 -2.19
CA ALA A 381 9.43 -2.33 -2.23
C ALA A 381 10.90 -2.15 -2.59
N ILE A 382 11.79 -2.95 -1.99
CA ILE A 382 13.23 -2.91 -2.30
C ILE A 382 13.51 -3.52 -3.67
N ALA A 383 12.90 -4.66 -3.99
CA ALA A 383 13.11 -5.36 -5.26
C ALA A 383 12.76 -4.49 -6.47
N THR A 384 11.76 -3.65 -6.35
CA THR A 384 11.28 -2.78 -7.43
C THR A 384 11.85 -1.36 -7.38
N GLY A 385 12.58 -1.01 -6.30
CA GLY A 385 13.09 0.33 -6.06
C GLY A 385 11.96 1.33 -5.82
N ALA A 386 10.93 0.94 -5.06
CA ALA A 386 9.82 1.81 -4.72
C ALA A 386 10.31 3.07 -4.01
N ALA A 387 9.74 4.22 -4.37
CA ALA A 387 10.06 5.48 -3.72
C ALA A 387 9.57 5.50 -2.27
N PHE A 388 8.38 4.92 -2.04
CA PHE A 388 7.70 4.93 -0.76
C PHE A 388 7.10 3.57 -0.43
N ILE A 389 6.82 3.36 0.86
CA ILE A 389 6.02 2.25 1.38
C ILE A 389 4.95 2.79 2.34
N LYS A 390 3.69 2.43 2.13
CA LYS A 390 2.56 2.72 3.00
C LYS A 390 2.22 1.45 3.77
N ALA A 391 2.52 1.41 5.09
CA ALA A 391 2.35 0.20 5.90
C ALA A 391 1.72 0.47 7.28
N GLY A 392 0.96 1.56 7.40
CA GLY A 392 0.27 1.97 8.62
C GLY A 392 1.14 2.73 9.60
N ALA A 393 0.69 2.88 10.85
CA ALA A 393 1.42 3.53 11.91
C ALA A 393 2.61 2.68 12.41
N PRO A 394 3.59 3.27 13.13
CA PRO A 394 4.63 2.52 13.84
C PRO A 394 4.06 1.85 15.11
N CYS A 395 2.90 1.22 14.97
CA CYS A 395 2.11 0.58 16.03
C CYS A 395 1.36 -0.61 15.43
N ARG A 396 0.99 -1.61 16.24
CA ARG A 396 0.37 -2.89 15.88
C ARG A 396 1.35 -3.82 15.15
N SER A 397 1.44 -5.07 15.61
CA SER A 397 2.50 -6.01 15.22
C SER A 397 2.54 -6.29 13.71
N GLU A 398 1.39 -6.40 13.08
CA GLU A 398 1.25 -6.68 11.64
C GLU A 398 1.75 -5.51 10.77
N ARG A 399 1.71 -4.27 11.28
CA ARG A 399 2.27 -3.08 10.62
C ARG A 399 3.77 -3.01 10.85
N VAL A 400 4.18 -3.09 12.11
CA VAL A 400 5.57 -3.04 12.55
C VAL A 400 6.41 -4.18 11.95
N ALA A 401 5.81 -5.34 11.67
CA ALA A 401 6.48 -6.45 10.99
C ALA A 401 7.11 -6.02 9.64
N LYS A 402 6.39 -5.19 8.84
CA LYS A 402 6.87 -4.67 7.55
C LYS A 402 8.05 -3.74 7.74
N TYR A 403 7.97 -2.82 8.70
CA TYR A 403 9.07 -1.90 9.03
C TYR A 403 10.28 -2.64 9.61
N ASN A 404 10.07 -3.59 10.51
CA ASN A 404 11.13 -4.43 11.06
C ASN A 404 11.83 -5.26 9.96
N ARG A 405 11.08 -5.69 8.94
CA ARG A 405 11.69 -6.36 7.77
C ARG A 405 12.64 -5.43 7.04
N LEU A 406 12.24 -4.18 6.79
CA LEU A 406 13.08 -3.17 6.14
C LEU A 406 14.31 -2.81 6.96
N LEU A 407 14.18 -2.65 8.29
CA LEU A 407 15.32 -2.45 9.19
C LEU A 407 16.33 -3.61 9.12
N ARG A 408 15.86 -4.87 9.07
CA ARG A 408 16.73 -6.04 8.91
C ARG A 408 17.41 -6.06 7.54
N ILE A 409 16.73 -5.63 6.48
CA ILE A 409 17.31 -5.53 5.15
C ILE A 409 18.36 -4.41 5.13
N GLU A 410 18.08 -3.23 5.70
CA GLU A 410 19.06 -2.15 5.83
C GLU A 410 20.32 -2.62 6.54
N ALA A 411 20.18 -3.28 7.68
CA ALA A 411 21.30 -3.84 8.43
C ALA A 411 22.10 -4.87 7.61
N SER A 412 21.42 -5.70 6.80
CA SER A 412 22.10 -6.70 5.96
C SER A 412 22.82 -6.10 4.75
N LEU A 413 22.37 -4.97 4.23
CA LEU A 413 23.01 -4.21 3.15
C LEU A 413 24.20 -3.40 3.68
N GLY A 414 24.20 -3.02 4.95
CA GLY A 414 25.24 -2.22 5.58
C GLY A 414 25.47 -0.89 4.85
N GLY A 415 26.73 -0.48 4.70
CA GLY A 415 27.09 0.77 4.01
C GLY A 415 26.77 0.85 2.52
N HIS A 416 26.18 -0.20 1.94
CA HIS A 416 25.73 -0.24 0.54
C HIS A 416 24.22 0.06 0.40
N SER A 417 23.51 0.27 1.50
CA SER A 417 22.11 0.67 1.46
C SER A 417 21.96 2.10 0.95
N ARG A 418 21.03 2.30 0.02
CA ARG A 418 20.56 3.63 -0.39
C ARG A 418 19.20 3.87 0.25
N PHE A 419 18.91 5.11 0.61
CA PHE A 419 17.62 5.45 1.22
C PHE A 419 16.99 6.64 0.50
N GLY A 420 15.67 6.58 0.32
CA GLY A 420 14.86 7.67 -0.20
C GLY A 420 15.06 7.94 -1.70
N VAL A 421 14.64 9.13 -2.13
CA VAL A 421 14.61 9.57 -3.54
C VAL A 421 15.50 10.78 -3.70
N ASP A 422 16.50 10.69 -4.57
CA ASP A 422 17.51 11.75 -4.76
C ASP A 422 16.89 13.11 -5.16
N SER A 423 15.78 13.10 -5.93
CA SER A 423 15.08 14.34 -6.34
C SER A 423 14.38 15.07 -5.19
N LEU A 424 14.04 14.40 -4.10
CA LEU A 424 13.47 15.05 -2.91
C LEU A 424 14.56 15.69 -2.05
N ARG A 425 15.77 15.15 -2.04
CA ARG A 425 16.94 15.69 -1.32
C ARG A 425 17.57 16.89 -2.04
N SER A 426 17.59 16.88 -3.38
CA SER A 426 18.17 17.98 -4.18
C SER A 426 17.33 19.25 -4.15
N ALA A 427 16.01 19.14 -3.93
CA ALA A 427 15.14 20.30 -3.75
C ALA A 427 15.42 21.09 -2.45
N GLU A 428 16.02 20.43 -1.44
CA GLU A 428 16.39 21.04 -0.16
C GLU A 428 17.78 21.73 -0.20
N ALA A 429 18.65 21.30 -1.12
CA ALA A 429 20.01 21.84 -1.24
C ALA A 429 20.10 23.09 -2.13
N ALA A 430 19.02 23.53 -2.79
CA ALA A 430 19.02 24.74 -3.60
C ALA A 430 19.01 25.98 -2.68
N PRO A 431 19.94 26.95 -2.88
CA PRO A 431 19.93 28.21 -2.14
C PRO A 431 18.59 28.94 -2.28
N GLU A 432 18.17 29.68 -1.23
CA GLU A 432 16.91 30.42 -1.19
C GLU A 432 16.69 31.37 -2.39
N GLU A 433 17.76 31.85 -3.01
CA GLU A 433 17.72 32.76 -4.18
C GLU A 433 17.16 32.09 -5.45
N VAL A 434 17.24 30.75 -5.59
CA VAL A 434 16.70 30.04 -6.76
C VAL A 434 15.21 29.70 -6.56
N ARG A 435 14.71 29.71 -5.33
CA ARG A 435 13.31 29.40 -4.99
C ARG A 435 12.32 30.51 -5.32
N MET A 436 12.77 31.75 -5.49
CA MET A 436 11.90 32.88 -5.86
C MET A 436 11.71 33.05 -7.38
N GLN A 437 12.34 32.23 -8.21
CA GLN A 437 12.24 32.27 -9.68
C GLN A 437 11.63 31.03 -10.32
N MET A 438 11.18 30.04 -9.54
CA MET A 438 10.44 28.88 -10.00
C MET A 438 9.01 28.89 -9.46
#